data_bf62e74c385a42183e691c461df3c708
#
_entry.id   bf62e74c385a42183e691c461df3c708
#
_cell.length_a   1.000
_cell.length_b   1.000
_cell.length_c   1.000
_cell.angle_alpha   90.00
_cell.angle_beta   90.00
_cell.angle_gamma   90.00
#
_symmetry.space_group_name_H-M   'P 1'
#
loop_
_entity.id
_entity.type
_entity.pdbx_description
1 polymer ?
#
loop_
_entity_poly.entity_id
_entity_poly.type
_entity_poly.pdbx_seq_one_letter_code
_entity_poly.pdbx_strand_id
1 'polypeptide(L)'
;TWTRKEPFDFKGQFYKTTDTQSHIHCFQRPHIPVYGGGGSDAAINSLAPYLDTFMLWGEPLKDTKRFMGRVRNKSKANKQTLKFSLSTRPILADTESKAWEKAHAIHNKIIELRRGITAPKPSNVGSQRLLSAAAKSEIHDTCLWTKLAVATGARGNSTALVGTPDT
;
A
#
# COMPACT_ATOMS: atom_id res chain seq x y z
N THR A 1 0.16 -10.25 23.47
CA THR A 1 0.56 -9.64 24.77
C THR A 1 -0.41 -8.56 25.20
N TRP A 2 -0.67 -7.54 24.38
CA TRP A 2 -1.46 -6.34 24.77
C TRP A 2 -2.92 -6.61 25.13
N THR A 3 -3.50 -7.75 24.70
CA THR A 3 -4.88 -8.12 24.99
C THR A 3 -5.01 -9.17 26.09
N ARG A 4 -3.91 -9.82 26.48
CA ARG A 4 -3.88 -10.82 27.53
C ARG A 4 -3.56 -10.19 28.88
N LYS A 5 -4.28 -10.60 29.92
CA LYS A 5 -3.99 -10.22 31.31
C LYS A 5 -2.98 -11.13 31.98
N GLU A 6 -3.04 -12.43 31.65
CA GLU A 6 -2.19 -13.45 32.25
C GLU A 6 -0.93 -13.69 31.40
N PRO A 7 0.19 -14.05 32.03
CA PRO A 7 1.39 -14.48 31.36
C PRO A 7 1.13 -15.69 30.46
N PHE A 8 1.96 -15.85 29.42
CA PHE A 8 1.84 -16.99 28.51
C PHE A 8 3.19 -17.40 27.91
N ASP A 9 3.27 -18.65 27.56
CA ASP A 9 4.38 -19.20 26.77
C ASP A 9 4.03 -19.19 25.28
N PHE A 10 5.05 -18.94 24.47
CA PHE A 10 4.96 -19.07 23.02
C PHE A 10 6.14 -19.89 22.49
N LYS A 11 5.82 -20.95 21.74
CA LYS A 11 6.81 -21.82 21.08
C LYS A 11 6.56 -21.81 19.58
N GLY A 12 7.17 -20.84 18.89
CA GLY A 12 7.15 -20.78 17.42
C GLY A 12 8.42 -21.36 16.79
N GLN A 13 8.44 -21.40 15.47
CA GLN A 13 9.61 -21.88 14.72
C GLN A 13 10.83 -20.97 14.92
N PHE A 14 10.64 -19.65 14.91
CA PHE A 14 11.72 -18.64 14.97
C PHE A 14 11.86 -18.01 16.34
N TYR A 15 10.77 -17.92 17.10
CA TYR A 15 10.75 -17.27 18.42
C TYR A 15 10.17 -18.20 19.48
N LYS A 16 10.77 -18.17 20.63
CA LYS A 16 10.26 -18.85 21.82
C LYS A 16 10.30 -17.87 22.97
N THR A 17 9.22 -17.78 23.73
CA THR A 17 9.14 -16.93 24.91
C THR A 17 8.50 -17.71 26.05
N THR A 18 8.92 -17.43 27.27
CA THR A 18 8.38 -18.07 28.49
C THR A 18 7.94 -16.95 29.43
N ASP A 19 6.83 -17.16 30.12
CA ASP A 19 6.26 -16.23 31.11
C ASP A 19 6.13 -14.79 30.58
N THR A 20 5.66 -14.67 29.33
CA THR A 20 5.57 -13.37 28.64
C THR A 20 4.35 -12.61 29.10
N GLN A 21 4.55 -11.44 29.66
CA GLN A 21 3.51 -10.52 30.09
C GLN A 21 3.81 -9.10 29.64
N SER A 22 2.77 -8.33 29.33
CA SER A 22 2.85 -6.89 29.16
C SER A 22 2.08 -6.20 30.26
N HIS A 23 2.71 -5.27 30.97
CA HIS A 23 2.04 -4.42 31.96
C HIS A 23 1.25 -3.28 31.32
N ILE A 24 1.50 -3.02 30.02
CA ILE A 24 0.75 -2.04 29.24
C ILE A 24 -0.32 -2.81 28.46
N HIS A 25 -1.58 -2.50 28.75
CA HIS A 25 -2.73 -3.12 28.09
C HIS A 25 -3.38 -2.17 27.09
N CYS A 26 -3.95 -2.76 26.04
CA CYS A 26 -4.73 -2.02 25.06
C CYS A 26 -6.00 -1.45 25.69
N PHE A 27 -6.24 -0.15 25.54
CA PHE A 27 -7.47 0.52 25.94
C PHE A 27 -8.63 0.18 24.99
N GLN A 28 -8.37 0.13 23.68
CA GLN A 28 -9.39 -0.21 22.68
C GLN A 28 -9.82 -1.68 22.81
N ARG A 29 -11.07 -1.92 22.47
CA ARG A 29 -11.65 -3.27 22.44
C ARG A 29 -12.17 -3.61 21.03
N PRO A 30 -11.98 -4.82 20.53
CA PRO A 30 -11.28 -5.97 21.17
C PRO A 30 -9.75 -5.81 21.21
N HIS A 31 -9.15 -4.94 20.38
CA HIS A 31 -7.72 -4.61 20.29
C HIS A 31 -7.54 -3.28 19.53
N ILE A 32 -6.32 -2.76 19.51
CA ILE A 32 -5.97 -1.63 18.62
C ILE A 32 -6.14 -2.05 17.16
N PRO A 33 -6.70 -1.17 16.29
CA PRO A 33 -6.83 -1.48 14.87
C PRO A 33 -5.47 -1.81 14.23
N VAL A 34 -5.40 -2.96 13.56
CA VAL A 34 -4.17 -3.45 12.94
C VAL A 34 -4.20 -3.20 11.45
N TYR A 35 -3.23 -2.43 10.97
CA TYR A 35 -3.02 -2.09 9.57
C TYR A 35 -1.81 -2.84 9.03
N GLY A 36 -1.89 -3.33 7.83
CA GLY A 36 -0.76 -3.95 7.16
C GLY A 36 -0.94 -4.00 5.65
N GLY A 37 0.14 -4.22 4.94
CA GLY A 37 0.12 -4.29 3.49
C GLY A 37 1.25 -5.15 2.94
N GLY A 38 1.10 -5.59 1.71
CA GLY A 38 2.10 -6.37 1.00
C GLY A 38 1.55 -6.92 -0.30
N GLY A 39 2.39 -6.99 -1.33
CA GLY A 39 1.98 -7.40 -2.68
C GLY A 39 2.13 -8.89 -2.97
N SER A 40 2.93 -9.63 -2.21
CA SER A 40 3.20 -11.05 -2.43
C SER A 40 2.12 -11.97 -1.87
N ASP A 41 2.02 -13.18 -2.39
CA ASP A 41 1.12 -14.21 -1.86
C ASP A 41 1.47 -14.57 -0.40
N ALA A 42 2.76 -14.61 -0.07
CA ALA A 42 3.21 -14.85 1.29
C ALA A 42 2.70 -13.75 2.25
N ALA A 43 2.81 -12.48 1.86
CA ALA A 43 2.31 -11.36 2.65
C ALA A 43 0.78 -11.41 2.81
N ILE A 44 0.03 -11.69 1.73
CA ILE A 44 -1.42 -11.82 1.77
C ILE A 44 -1.83 -12.97 2.71
N ASN A 45 -1.21 -14.14 2.57
CA ASN A 45 -1.54 -15.33 3.37
C ASN A 45 -1.24 -15.10 4.86
N SER A 46 -0.15 -14.41 5.17
CA SER A 46 0.28 -14.18 6.56
C SER A 46 -0.48 -13.04 7.25
N LEU A 47 -0.89 -12.02 6.50
CA LEU A 47 -1.46 -10.79 7.07
C LEU A 47 -2.99 -10.75 7.01
N ALA A 48 -3.59 -11.08 5.86
CA ALA A 48 -5.02 -10.89 5.66
C ALA A 48 -5.93 -11.52 6.73
N PRO A 49 -5.60 -12.67 7.35
CA PRO A 49 -6.42 -13.25 8.42
C PRO A 49 -6.43 -12.45 9.73
N TYR A 50 -5.47 -11.52 9.92
CA TYR A 50 -5.24 -10.86 11.21
C TYR A 50 -5.42 -9.35 11.18
N LEU A 51 -5.61 -8.76 9.98
CA LEU A 51 -5.73 -7.30 9.84
C LEU A 51 -7.18 -6.84 9.93
N ASP A 52 -7.36 -5.64 10.49
CA ASP A 52 -8.61 -4.86 10.38
C ASP A 52 -8.65 -4.09 9.05
N THR A 53 -7.48 -3.61 8.60
CA THR A 53 -7.36 -2.84 7.36
C THR A 53 -6.14 -3.28 6.54
N PHE A 54 -6.38 -3.63 5.29
CA PHE A 54 -5.30 -3.92 4.34
C PHE A 54 -4.95 -2.66 3.54
N MET A 55 -3.68 -2.27 3.56
CA MET A 55 -3.19 -1.06 2.91
C MET A 55 -2.78 -1.35 1.47
N LEU A 56 -3.26 -0.51 0.54
CA LEU A 56 -3.03 -0.61 -0.89
C LEU A 56 -2.29 0.63 -1.41
N TRP A 57 -1.58 0.45 -2.49
CA TRP A 57 -1.08 1.54 -3.33
C TRP A 57 -2.05 1.82 -4.48
N GLY A 58 -1.99 3.03 -5.05
CA GLY A 58 -2.77 3.40 -6.22
C GLY A 58 -2.33 2.63 -7.46
N GLU A 59 -3.14 1.67 -7.86
CA GLU A 59 -2.98 0.87 -9.07
C GLU A 59 -4.24 1.03 -9.94
N PRO A 60 -4.21 0.63 -11.24
CA PRO A 60 -5.41 0.63 -12.09
C PRO A 60 -6.59 -0.07 -11.43
N LEU A 61 -7.80 0.47 -11.58
CA LEU A 61 -9.01 0.00 -10.90
C LEU A 61 -9.25 -1.51 -11.09
N LYS A 62 -9.01 -2.01 -12.30
CA LYS A 62 -9.14 -3.46 -12.61
C LYS A 62 -8.17 -4.30 -11.78
N ASP A 63 -6.92 -3.86 -11.65
CA ASP A 63 -5.89 -4.58 -10.91
C ASP A 63 -6.12 -4.47 -9.41
N THR A 64 -6.51 -3.30 -8.91
CA THR A 64 -6.92 -3.06 -7.53
C THR A 64 -8.10 -3.96 -7.15
N LYS A 65 -9.16 -4.02 -7.96
CA LYS A 65 -10.32 -4.89 -7.74
C LYS A 65 -9.93 -6.37 -7.61
N ARG A 66 -9.09 -6.84 -8.55
CA ARG A 66 -8.59 -8.22 -8.55
C ARG A 66 -7.76 -8.52 -7.29
N PHE A 67 -6.88 -7.60 -6.91
CA PHE A 67 -6.05 -7.74 -5.72
C PHE A 67 -6.89 -7.77 -4.44
N MET A 68 -7.84 -6.84 -4.28
CA MET A 68 -8.79 -6.83 -3.15
C MET A 68 -9.57 -8.14 -3.05
N GLY A 69 -10.00 -8.72 -4.17
CA GLY A 69 -10.67 -10.02 -4.21
C GLY A 69 -9.81 -11.14 -3.64
N ARG A 70 -8.52 -11.18 -4.01
CA ARG A 70 -7.56 -12.17 -3.46
C ARG A 70 -7.39 -11.99 -1.94
N VAL A 71 -7.21 -10.76 -1.47
CA VAL A 71 -7.05 -10.46 -0.04
C VAL A 71 -8.31 -10.83 0.74
N ARG A 72 -9.51 -10.46 0.25
CA ARG A 72 -10.80 -10.85 0.87
C ARG A 72 -10.97 -12.36 0.99
N ASN A 73 -10.59 -13.10 -0.05
CA ASN A 73 -10.68 -14.56 -0.02
C ASN A 73 -9.82 -15.19 1.08
N LYS A 74 -8.67 -14.59 1.40
CA LYS A 74 -7.79 -15.05 2.48
C LYS A 74 -8.22 -14.57 3.87
N SER A 75 -8.93 -13.46 3.96
CA SER A 75 -9.45 -12.92 5.22
C SER A 75 -10.74 -13.59 5.69
N LYS A 76 -11.36 -14.49 4.90
CA LYS A 76 -12.64 -15.15 5.25
C LYS A 76 -12.62 -15.94 6.57
N ALA A 77 -11.44 -16.30 7.06
CA ALA A 77 -11.29 -16.92 8.38
C ALA A 77 -11.50 -15.93 9.54
N ASN A 78 -11.44 -14.62 9.26
CA ASN A 78 -11.69 -13.58 10.24
C ASN A 78 -13.19 -13.23 10.25
N LYS A 79 -13.81 -13.24 11.43
CA LYS A 79 -15.24 -12.89 11.60
C LYS A 79 -15.54 -11.42 11.32
N GLN A 80 -14.52 -10.58 11.21
CA GLN A 80 -14.65 -9.14 10.94
C GLN A 80 -14.53 -8.84 9.44
N THR A 81 -15.27 -7.82 8.97
CA THR A 81 -15.16 -7.34 7.59
C THR A 81 -13.84 -6.58 7.42
N LEU A 82 -12.92 -7.15 6.66
CA LEU A 82 -11.64 -6.52 6.33
C LEU A 82 -11.88 -5.22 5.55
N LYS A 83 -11.37 -4.11 6.05
CA LYS A 83 -11.36 -2.79 5.40
C LYS A 83 -10.15 -2.66 4.47
N PHE A 84 -10.22 -1.69 3.57
CA PHE A 84 -9.10 -1.34 2.69
C PHE A 84 -8.80 0.15 2.83
N SER A 85 -7.51 0.48 2.89
CA SER A 85 -6.99 1.84 2.83
C SER A 85 -6.17 1.97 1.56
N LEU A 86 -6.49 2.96 0.72
CA LEU A 86 -5.77 3.25 -0.51
C LEU A 86 -4.94 4.51 -0.34
N SER A 87 -3.65 4.42 -0.62
CA SER A 87 -2.76 5.58 -0.65
C SER A 87 -2.60 6.07 -2.09
N THR A 88 -2.84 7.35 -2.32
CA THR A 88 -2.67 8.04 -3.60
C THR A 88 -1.94 9.37 -3.40
N ARG A 89 -1.54 10.01 -4.49
CA ARG A 89 -0.94 11.35 -4.52
C ARG A 89 -1.81 12.24 -5.41
N PRO A 90 -2.81 12.94 -4.85
CA PRO A 90 -3.63 13.85 -5.65
C PRO A 90 -2.81 15.08 -6.08
N ILE A 91 -2.88 15.40 -7.37
CA ILE A 91 -2.33 16.62 -7.96
C ILE A 91 -3.50 17.37 -8.57
N LEU A 92 -4.03 18.31 -7.80
CA LEU A 92 -5.27 19.02 -8.13
C LEU A 92 -5.01 20.46 -8.52
N ALA A 93 -5.85 20.96 -9.43
CA ALA A 93 -5.94 22.38 -9.78
C ALA A 93 -7.36 22.72 -10.24
N ASP A 94 -7.65 24.01 -10.46
CA ASP A 94 -8.97 24.49 -10.87
C ASP A 94 -9.37 24.03 -12.28
N THR A 95 -8.38 23.68 -13.12
CA THR A 95 -8.59 23.17 -14.47
C THR A 95 -7.68 21.97 -14.74
N GLU A 96 -8.11 21.07 -15.63
CA GLU A 96 -7.31 19.92 -16.08
C GLU A 96 -5.94 20.35 -16.60
N SER A 97 -5.87 21.41 -17.43
CA SER A 97 -4.62 21.90 -17.97
C SER A 97 -3.63 22.32 -16.89
N LYS A 98 -4.09 23.07 -15.87
CA LYS A 98 -3.24 23.49 -14.75
C LYS A 98 -2.81 22.31 -13.87
N ALA A 99 -3.68 21.29 -13.70
CA ALA A 99 -3.33 20.10 -12.96
C ALA A 99 -2.19 19.33 -13.65
N TRP A 100 -2.29 19.16 -14.97
CA TRP A 100 -1.26 18.50 -15.78
C TRP A 100 0.04 19.31 -15.85
N GLU A 101 -0.03 20.64 -15.98
CA GLU A 101 1.16 21.51 -15.89
C GLU A 101 1.90 21.28 -14.58
N LYS A 102 1.18 21.30 -13.46
CA LYS A 102 1.71 21.02 -12.12
C LYS A 102 2.32 19.62 -12.03
N ALA A 103 1.64 18.62 -12.57
CA ALA A 103 2.11 17.23 -12.58
C ALA A 103 3.42 17.09 -13.36
N HIS A 104 3.51 17.70 -14.55
CA HIS A 104 4.74 17.69 -15.35
C HIS A 104 5.88 18.45 -14.67
N ALA A 105 5.60 19.57 -14.01
CA ALA A 105 6.61 20.32 -13.24
C ALA A 105 7.20 19.46 -12.11
N ILE A 106 6.33 18.74 -11.36
CA ILE A 106 6.76 17.81 -10.31
C ILE A 106 7.61 16.68 -10.91
N HIS A 107 7.18 16.07 -12.01
CA HIS A 107 7.93 15.02 -12.68
C HIS A 107 9.33 15.51 -13.12
N ASN A 108 9.41 16.66 -13.78
CA ASN A 108 10.66 17.22 -14.25
C ASN A 108 11.61 17.50 -13.07
N LYS A 109 11.08 18.00 -11.96
CA LYS A 109 11.88 18.21 -10.74
C LYS A 109 12.41 16.90 -10.15
N ILE A 110 11.62 15.83 -10.17
CA ILE A 110 12.09 14.50 -9.75
C ILE A 110 13.23 14.03 -10.65
N ILE A 111 13.11 14.15 -11.97
CA ILE A 111 14.16 13.76 -12.92
C ILE A 111 15.44 14.56 -12.66
N GLU A 112 15.32 15.88 -12.48
CA GLU A 112 16.46 16.74 -12.15
C GLU A 112 17.18 16.28 -10.87
N LEU A 113 16.44 16.10 -9.77
CA LEU A 113 16.97 15.69 -8.47
C LEU A 113 17.57 14.29 -8.47
N ARG A 114 17.16 13.44 -9.40
CA ARG A 114 17.66 12.05 -9.53
C ARG A 114 18.68 11.88 -10.64
N ARG A 115 19.11 12.95 -11.26
CA ARG A 115 20.13 12.91 -12.32
C ARG A 115 21.42 12.28 -11.81
N GLY A 116 21.89 11.25 -12.51
CA GLY A 116 23.08 10.48 -12.11
C GLY A 116 22.84 9.43 -11.01
N ILE A 117 21.63 9.29 -10.48
CA ILE A 117 21.30 8.27 -9.49
C ILE A 117 20.76 7.03 -10.20
N THR A 118 21.56 5.99 -10.28
CA THR A 118 21.09 4.67 -10.74
C THR A 118 20.45 3.92 -9.57
N ALA A 119 19.15 3.70 -9.64
CA ALA A 119 18.48 2.90 -8.63
C ALA A 119 18.40 1.42 -9.06
N PRO A 120 18.75 0.46 -8.20
CA PRO A 120 18.54 -0.95 -8.50
C PRO A 120 17.05 -1.23 -8.73
N LYS A 121 16.75 -2.23 -9.56
CA LYS A 121 15.36 -2.68 -9.77
C LYS A 121 14.75 -3.11 -8.43
N PRO A 122 13.51 -2.71 -8.11
CA PRO A 122 12.89 -3.08 -6.85
C PRO A 122 12.63 -4.58 -6.80
N SER A 123 12.97 -5.20 -5.67
CA SER A 123 12.72 -6.63 -5.41
C SER A 123 11.31 -6.90 -4.88
N ASN A 124 10.65 -5.89 -4.29
CA ASN A 124 9.34 -6.08 -3.72
C ASN A 124 8.23 -6.11 -4.79
N VAL A 125 7.24 -6.97 -4.57
CA VAL A 125 6.15 -7.22 -5.53
C VAL A 125 5.27 -5.99 -5.77
N GLY A 126 5.05 -5.14 -4.75
CA GLY A 126 4.26 -3.92 -4.90
C GLY A 126 4.87 -2.97 -5.93
N SER A 127 6.18 -2.69 -5.81
CA SER A 127 6.91 -1.86 -6.77
C SER A 127 6.94 -2.47 -8.18
N GLN A 128 7.12 -3.78 -8.28
CA GLN A 128 7.09 -4.48 -9.58
C GLN A 128 5.73 -4.34 -10.27
N ARG A 129 4.64 -4.39 -9.51
CA ARG A 129 3.27 -4.19 -10.02
C ARG A 129 3.07 -2.77 -10.54
N LEU A 130 3.53 -1.74 -9.80
CA LEU A 130 3.45 -0.35 -10.26
C LEU A 130 4.23 -0.13 -11.55
N LEU A 131 5.46 -0.64 -11.64
CA LEU A 131 6.27 -0.55 -12.87
C LEU A 131 5.64 -1.33 -14.03
N SER A 132 5.04 -2.47 -13.75
CA SER A 132 4.30 -3.25 -14.76
C SER A 132 3.05 -2.52 -15.27
N ALA A 133 2.34 -1.79 -14.41
CA ALA A 133 1.24 -0.94 -14.81
C ALA A 133 1.76 0.23 -15.69
N ALA A 134 2.81 0.91 -15.25
CA ALA A 134 3.42 2.02 -15.97
C ALA A 134 3.95 1.63 -17.36
N ALA A 135 4.43 0.39 -17.52
CA ALA A 135 4.87 -0.14 -18.80
C ALA A 135 3.73 -0.36 -19.80
N LYS A 136 2.49 -0.47 -19.34
CA LYS A 136 1.31 -0.64 -20.20
C LYS A 136 0.73 0.68 -20.67
N SER A 137 0.71 1.68 -19.80
CA SER A 137 0.22 3.03 -20.10
C SER A 137 0.75 4.03 -19.07
N GLU A 138 0.95 5.29 -19.50
CA GLU A 138 1.25 6.39 -18.56
C GLU A 138 0.03 6.78 -17.73
N ILE A 139 -1.16 6.72 -18.34
CA ILE A 139 -2.44 7.06 -17.69
C ILE A 139 -3.34 5.84 -17.73
N HIS A 140 -3.96 5.54 -16.61
CA HIS A 140 -4.96 4.48 -16.46
C HIS A 140 -6.26 5.06 -15.90
N ASP A 141 -7.35 4.37 -16.21
CA ASP A 141 -8.69 4.80 -15.86
C ASP A 141 -8.93 6.24 -16.35
N THR A 142 -9.37 7.17 -15.52
CA THR A 142 -9.56 8.57 -15.93
C THR A 142 -8.31 9.42 -15.66
N CYS A 143 -7.69 9.28 -14.48
CA CYS A 143 -6.71 10.25 -13.96
C CYS A 143 -5.52 9.61 -13.23
N LEU A 144 -5.41 8.30 -13.19
CA LEU A 144 -4.29 7.62 -12.53
C LEU A 144 -3.03 7.69 -13.40
N TRP A 145 -2.09 8.54 -13.01
CA TRP A 145 -0.83 8.78 -13.69
C TRP A 145 0.30 7.97 -13.07
N THR A 146 0.96 7.13 -13.86
CA THR A 146 1.98 6.17 -13.41
C THR A 146 3.41 6.61 -13.69
N LYS A 147 3.62 7.70 -14.42
CA LYS A 147 4.96 8.18 -14.81
C LYS A 147 5.85 8.51 -13.62
N LEU A 148 5.26 9.02 -12.52
CA LEU A 148 6.00 9.25 -11.28
C LEU A 148 6.55 7.96 -10.67
N ALA A 149 5.88 6.82 -10.85
CA ALA A 149 6.38 5.53 -10.39
C ALA A 149 7.66 5.14 -11.13
N VAL A 150 7.71 5.38 -12.44
CA VAL A 150 8.94 5.17 -13.24
C VAL A 150 10.04 6.11 -12.77
N ALA A 151 9.77 7.40 -12.68
CA ALA A 151 10.74 8.42 -12.28
C ALA A 151 11.34 8.17 -10.89
N THR A 152 10.57 7.59 -9.96
CA THR A 152 11.01 7.28 -8.60
C THR A 152 11.55 5.86 -8.44
N GLY A 153 11.47 5.01 -9.48
CA GLY A 153 11.78 3.58 -9.41
C GLY A 153 10.79 2.81 -8.54
N ALA A 154 9.56 3.31 -8.44
CA ALA A 154 8.46 2.75 -7.64
C ALA A 154 8.85 2.45 -6.17
N ARG A 155 9.70 3.27 -5.58
CA ARG A 155 10.07 3.19 -4.16
C ARG A 155 8.96 3.74 -3.28
N GLY A 156 7.98 2.91 -2.99
CA GLY A 156 6.76 3.28 -2.29
C GLY A 156 5.63 3.63 -3.26
N ASN A 157 4.50 4.11 -2.73
CA ASN A 157 3.39 4.56 -3.57
C ASN A 157 3.75 5.87 -4.26
N SER A 158 3.94 5.81 -5.55
CA SER A 158 4.38 6.92 -6.39
C SER A 158 3.51 7.13 -7.63
N THR A 159 2.29 6.62 -7.62
CA THR A 159 1.26 6.96 -8.60
C THR A 159 0.47 8.19 -8.14
N ALA A 160 0.01 8.99 -9.09
CA ALA A 160 -0.76 10.21 -8.81
C ALA A 160 -2.14 10.14 -9.43
N LEU A 161 -3.09 10.85 -8.82
CA LEU A 161 -4.36 11.20 -9.44
C LEU A 161 -4.26 12.65 -9.88
N VAL A 162 -4.36 12.89 -11.19
CA VAL A 162 -4.15 14.23 -11.78
C VAL A 162 -5.46 14.71 -12.37
N GLY A 163 -5.92 15.88 -11.94
CA GLY A 163 -7.16 16.47 -12.46
C GLY A 163 -7.72 17.59 -11.61
N THR A 164 -9.00 17.80 -11.73
CA THR A 164 -9.78 18.72 -10.89
C THR A 164 -10.44 17.94 -9.73
N PRO A 165 -11.05 18.62 -8.75
CA PRO A 165 -11.83 17.94 -7.71
C PRO A 165 -12.99 17.09 -8.27
N ASP A 166 -13.45 17.38 -9.48
CA ASP A 166 -14.59 16.70 -10.14
C ASP A 166 -14.14 15.58 -11.10
N THR A 167 -12.82 15.43 -11.33
CA THR A 167 -12.26 14.35 -12.15
C THR A 167 -12.19 13.05 -11.34
#